data_56a03db67592263bdd1f32b9eae88266
#
_entry.id   56a03db67592263bdd1f32b9eae88266
#
_cell.length_a   1.000
_cell.length_b   1.000
_cell.length_c   1.000
_cell.angle_alpha   90.00
_cell.angle_beta   90.00
_cell.angle_gamma   90.00
#
_symmetry.space_group_name_H-M   'P 1'
#
loop_
_entity.id
_entity.type
_entity.pdbx_description
1 polymer ?
#
loop_
_entity_poly.entity_id
_entity_poly.type
_entity_poly.pdbx_seq_one_letter_code
_entity_poly.pdbx_strand_id
1 'polypeptide(L)'
;MAIKKGIKIIAENRKAYHDYYIDERYEAGVALSGTEVKSLRAGKVNLKDSYVQVKDGEMWLIGVHISPYENGNRFNLDPERNRKLLMHKKEIIRLYSTVKQDGLTLVPTKCYFKDSKVKFEIGLARGKKDYDKREVLAKKQANKDIDRAMKNVKKYNG
;
A
#
# COMPACT_ATOMS: atom_id res chain seq x y z
N MET A 1 -22.91 0.37 2.81
CA MET A 1 -21.78 1.23 2.48
C MET A 1 -22.05 1.96 1.17
N ALA A 2 -21.90 3.23 1.19
CA ALA A 2 -22.11 4.00 -0.03
C ALA A 2 -20.93 3.85 -0.97
N ILE A 3 -21.20 3.43 -2.20
CA ILE A 3 -20.21 3.46 -3.27
C ILE A 3 -20.25 4.85 -3.86
N LYS A 4 -19.10 5.51 -3.91
CA LYS A 4 -19.04 6.82 -4.53
C LYS A 4 -19.41 6.73 -6.00
N LYS A 5 -20.15 7.70 -6.48
CA LYS A 5 -20.56 7.76 -7.87
C LYS A 5 -19.33 7.72 -8.78
N GLY A 6 -19.37 6.88 -9.81
CA GLY A 6 -18.28 6.74 -10.76
C GLY A 6 -17.15 5.81 -10.34
N ILE A 7 -17.20 5.25 -9.15
CA ILE A 7 -16.17 4.31 -8.67
C ILE A 7 -16.70 2.88 -8.69
N LYS A 8 -15.93 1.99 -9.33
CA LYS A 8 -16.20 0.56 -9.32
C LYS A 8 -14.95 -0.17 -8.84
N ILE A 9 -15.05 -0.80 -7.67
CA ILE A 9 -13.92 -1.54 -7.09
C ILE A 9 -13.68 -2.82 -7.90
N ILE A 10 -12.44 -3.03 -8.31
CA ILE A 10 -12.01 -4.21 -9.04
C ILE A 10 -11.48 -5.27 -8.06
N ALA A 11 -10.60 -4.85 -7.16
CA ALA A 11 -9.98 -5.76 -6.20
C ALA A 11 -9.53 -5.00 -4.96
N GLU A 12 -9.46 -5.73 -3.85
CA GLU A 12 -8.96 -5.22 -2.58
C GLU A 12 -7.82 -6.11 -2.10
N ASN A 13 -6.87 -5.52 -1.39
CA ASN A 13 -5.74 -6.23 -0.83
C ASN A 13 -5.98 -6.49 0.67
N ARG A 14 -6.71 -7.54 0.97
CA ARG A 14 -7.03 -7.90 2.36
C ARG A 14 -5.79 -8.27 3.16
N LYS A 15 -4.83 -8.92 2.51
CA LYS A 15 -3.58 -9.30 3.17
C LYS A 15 -2.80 -8.08 3.64
N ALA A 16 -2.85 -6.97 2.91
CA ALA A 16 -2.20 -5.74 3.33
C ALA A 16 -2.76 -5.25 4.67
N TYR A 17 -4.07 -5.28 4.85
CA TYR A 17 -4.69 -4.89 6.11
C TYR A 17 -4.40 -5.88 7.24
N HIS A 18 -4.15 -7.13 6.91
CA HIS A 18 -3.74 -8.13 7.89
C HIS A 18 -2.29 -7.93 8.33
N ASP A 19 -1.41 -7.62 7.40
CA ASP A 19 0.03 -7.55 7.64
C ASP A 19 0.52 -6.16 8.08
N TYR A 20 -0.24 -5.11 7.78
CA TYR A 20 0.17 -3.73 7.99
C TYR A 20 -0.90 -2.90 8.68
N TYR A 21 -0.44 -1.90 9.43
CA TYR A 21 -1.30 -0.77 9.80
C TYR A 21 -1.21 0.23 8.66
N ILE A 22 -2.34 0.63 8.12
CA ILE A 22 -2.42 1.58 7.02
C ILE A 22 -2.77 2.95 7.61
N ASP A 23 -1.79 3.84 7.65
CA ASP A 23 -1.95 5.17 8.26
C ASP A 23 -2.63 6.16 7.33
N GLU A 24 -2.19 6.24 6.10
CA GLU A 24 -2.69 7.18 5.10
C GLU A 24 -2.89 6.46 3.78
N ARG A 25 -3.80 7.00 2.96
CA ARG A 25 -4.11 6.44 1.64
C ARG A 25 -4.06 7.53 0.59
N TYR A 26 -3.56 7.17 -0.57
CA TYR A 26 -3.40 8.08 -1.71
C TYR A 26 -3.92 7.42 -2.97
N GLU A 27 -4.52 8.22 -3.84
CA GLU A 27 -4.96 7.73 -5.14
C GLU A 27 -3.88 7.99 -6.18
N ALA A 28 -3.56 6.98 -6.98
CA ALA A 28 -2.59 7.08 -8.05
C ALA A 28 -3.19 6.56 -9.35
N GLY A 29 -2.87 7.22 -10.45
CA GLY A 29 -3.10 6.66 -11.77
C GLY A 29 -2.05 5.61 -12.07
N VAL A 30 -2.20 4.89 -13.17
CA VAL A 30 -1.28 3.82 -13.53
C VAL A 30 -1.18 3.71 -15.06
N ALA A 31 0.04 3.49 -15.54
CA ALA A 31 0.29 3.29 -16.97
C ALA A 31 0.06 1.81 -17.31
N LEU A 32 -1.00 1.54 -18.05
CA LEU A 32 -1.41 0.18 -18.43
C LEU A 32 -1.57 0.05 -19.94
N SER A 33 -1.41 -1.19 -20.42
CA SER A 33 -1.76 -1.52 -21.79
C SER A 33 -3.26 -1.78 -21.91
N GLY A 34 -3.77 -1.79 -23.15
CA GLY A 34 -5.17 -2.12 -23.39
C GLY A 34 -5.56 -3.51 -22.93
N THR A 35 -4.68 -4.50 -23.07
CA THR A 35 -4.95 -5.87 -22.62
C THR A 35 -5.01 -5.95 -21.10
N GLU A 36 -4.18 -5.20 -20.40
CA GLU A 36 -4.22 -5.12 -18.94
C GLU A 36 -5.54 -4.51 -18.46
N VAL A 37 -5.99 -3.44 -19.10
CA VAL A 37 -7.28 -2.81 -18.75
C VAL A 37 -8.43 -3.80 -18.96
N LYS A 38 -8.41 -4.57 -20.04
CA LYS A 38 -9.44 -5.58 -20.31
C LYS A 38 -9.45 -6.67 -19.25
N SER A 39 -8.28 -7.13 -18.82
CA SER A 39 -8.17 -8.11 -17.74
C SER A 39 -8.71 -7.55 -16.42
N LEU A 40 -8.44 -6.29 -16.13
CA LEU A 40 -8.98 -5.63 -14.94
C LEU A 40 -10.50 -5.53 -14.98
N ARG A 41 -11.09 -5.26 -16.15
CA ARG A 41 -12.55 -5.27 -16.30
C ARG A 41 -13.14 -6.63 -15.97
N ALA A 42 -12.41 -7.69 -16.27
CA ALA A 42 -12.82 -9.05 -15.94
C ALA A 42 -12.48 -9.44 -14.50
N GLY A 43 -11.92 -8.53 -13.72
CA GLY A 43 -11.55 -8.79 -12.34
C GLY A 43 -10.34 -9.69 -12.15
N LYS A 44 -9.53 -9.87 -13.19
CA LYS A 44 -8.40 -10.81 -13.18
C LYS A 44 -7.12 -10.13 -12.71
N VAL A 45 -7.09 -9.76 -11.45
CA VAL A 45 -5.95 -9.09 -10.82
C VAL A 45 -5.76 -9.63 -9.41
N ASN A 46 -4.50 -9.72 -8.97
CA ASN A 46 -4.16 -10.10 -7.62
C ASN A 46 -3.15 -9.08 -7.06
N LEU A 47 -3.53 -8.45 -5.95
CA LEU A 47 -2.70 -7.45 -5.28
C LEU A 47 -1.86 -8.04 -4.15
N LYS A 48 -2.02 -9.31 -3.86
CA LYS A 48 -1.32 -9.98 -2.76
C LYS A 48 0.18 -9.92 -2.96
N ASP A 49 0.89 -9.61 -1.86
CA ASP A 49 2.35 -9.56 -1.84
C ASP A 49 2.97 -8.53 -2.79
N SER A 50 2.19 -7.51 -3.16
CA SER A 50 2.67 -6.41 -3.97
C SER A 50 3.08 -5.23 -3.10
N TYR A 51 3.85 -4.33 -3.67
CA TYR A 51 4.28 -3.12 -2.98
C TYR A 51 4.58 -2.02 -4.00
N VAL A 52 4.86 -0.83 -3.49
CA VAL A 52 5.22 0.32 -4.31
C VAL A 52 6.63 0.76 -3.93
N GLN A 53 7.44 1.01 -4.94
CA GLN A 53 8.80 1.50 -4.76
C GLN A 53 8.97 2.83 -5.46
N VAL A 54 9.64 3.78 -4.80
CA VAL A 54 10.06 5.02 -5.43
C VAL A 54 11.48 4.86 -5.91
N LYS A 55 11.70 5.08 -7.18
CA LYS A 55 13.01 4.96 -7.81
C LYS A 55 13.19 6.08 -8.82
N ASP A 56 14.28 6.83 -8.68
CA ASP A 56 14.61 7.93 -9.59
C ASP A 56 13.48 8.95 -9.73
N GLY A 57 12.80 9.26 -8.63
CA GLY A 57 11.72 10.22 -8.60
C GLY A 57 10.40 9.73 -9.17
N GLU A 58 10.30 8.45 -9.50
CA GLU A 58 9.09 7.84 -10.03
C GLU A 58 8.60 6.74 -9.12
N MET A 59 7.29 6.50 -9.12
CA MET A 59 6.68 5.43 -8.34
C MET A 59 6.39 4.22 -9.23
N TRP A 60 6.75 3.05 -8.73
CA TRP A 60 6.57 1.79 -9.43
C TRP A 60 5.74 0.82 -8.60
N LEU A 61 4.74 0.25 -9.25
CA LEU A 61 3.90 -0.80 -8.68
C LEU A 61 4.55 -2.15 -8.99
N ILE A 62 4.94 -2.88 -7.95
CA ILE A 62 5.74 -4.10 -8.09
C ILE A 62 4.98 -5.28 -7.49
N GLY A 63 4.97 -6.40 -8.21
CA GLY A 63 4.40 -7.64 -7.72
C GLY A 63 2.88 -7.79 -7.89
N VAL A 64 2.22 -6.83 -8.55
CA VAL A 64 0.81 -6.99 -8.89
C VAL A 64 0.67 -7.89 -10.09
N HIS A 65 -0.12 -8.94 -9.93
CA HIS A 65 -0.40 -9.89 -11.02
C HIS A 65 -1.67 -9.47 -11.74
N ILE A 66 -1.54 -9.15 -13.04
CA ILE A 66 -2.67 -8.93 -13.93
C ILE A 66 -2.64 -10.05 -14.95
N SER A 67 -3.64 -10.93 -14.92
CA SER A 67 -3.68 -12.10 -15.79
C SER A 67 -3.71 -11.70 -17.25
N PRO A 68 -3.05 -12.47 -18.13
CA PRO A 68 -3.14 -12.20 -19.55
C PRO A 68 -4.59 -12.23 -20.03
N TYR A 69 -4.92 -11.34 -20.94
CA TYR A 69 -6.23 -11.31 -21.55
C TYR A 69 -6.30 -12.43 -22.60
N GLU A 70 -7.25 -13.32 -22.47
CA GLU A 70 -7.34 -14.52 -23.31
C GLU A 70 -7.33 -14.22 -24.81
N ASN A 71 -8.01 -13.16 -25.20
CA ASN A 71 -8.09 -12.76 -26.60
C ASN A 71 -6.97 -11.81 -27.04
N GLY A 72 -6.02 -11.52 -26.13
CA GLY A 72 -4.92 -10.59 -26.39
C GLY A 72 -3.73 -11.23 -27.07
N ASN A 73 -3.53 -12.54 -26.86
CA ASN A 73 -2.44 -13.31 -27.44
C ASN A 73 -1.09 -12.60 -27.37
N ARG A 74 -0.50 -12.29 -28.53
CA ARG A 74 0.81 -11.64 -28.65
C ARG A 74 0.88 -10.21 -28.09
N PHE A 75 -0.26 -9.58 -27.82
CA PHE A 75 -0.29 -8.24 -27.25
C PHE A 75 -0.27 -8.24 -25.74
N ASN A 76 -0.30 -9.40 -25.11
CA ASN A 76 -0.20 -9.51 -23.68
C ASN A 76 1.23 -9.25 -23.22
N LEU A 77 1.36 -8.56 -22.11
CA LEU A 77 2.63 -8.27 -21.46
C LEU A 77 2.86 -9.28 -20.32
N ASP A 78 4.06 -9.25 -19.74
CA ASP A 78 4.34 -10.04 -18.55
C ASP A 78 3.29 -9.73 -17.48
N PRO A 79 2.58 -10.74 -16.94
CA PRO A 79 1.55 -10.52 -15.93
C PRO A 79 2.04 -9.79 -14.68
N GLU A 80 3.32 -9.91 -14.37
CA GLU A 80 3.89 -9.30 -13.17
C GLU A 80 4.88 -8.19 -13.47
N ARG A 81 4.78 -7.59 -14.65
CA ARG A 81 5.68 -6.49 -14.98
C ARG A 81 5.52 -5.32 -14.02
N ASN A 82 6.59 -4.59 -13.80
CA ASN A 82 6.53 -3.36 -13.01
C ASN A 82 5.74 -2.30 -13.78
N ARG A 83 4.85 -1.62 -13.09
CA ARG A 83 3.96 -0.63 -13.71
C ARG A 83 4.19 0.73 -13.07
N LYS A 84 4.28 1.74 -13.90
CA LYS A 84 4.49 3.10 -13.41
C LYS A 84 3.19 3.66 -12.84
N LEU A 85 3.26 4.15 -11.62
CA LEU A 85 2.16 4.88 -11.01
C LEU A 85 2.29 6.36 -11.31
N LEU A 86 1.16 7.01 -11.48
CA LEU A 86 1.09 8.41 -11.89
C LEU A 86 0.55 9.22 -10.72
N MET A 87 1.44 10.01 -10.11
CA MET A 87 1.12 10.94 -9.03
C MET A 87 1.89 12.24 -9.26
N HIS A 88 1.45 13.29 -8.60
CA HIS A 88 2.18 14.55 -8.65
C HIS A 88 3.56 14.38 -8.03
N LYS A 89 4.55 14.97 -8.66
CA LYS A 89 5.94 14.85 -8.24
C LYS A 89 6.16 15.28 -6.80
N LYS A 90 5.46 16.30 -6.35
CA LYS A 90 5.52 16.76 -4.96
C LYS A 90 5.06 15.68 -3.97
N GLU A 91 4.01 14.96 -4.32
CA GLU A 91 3.51 13.87 -3.48
C GLU A 91 4.48 12.70 -3.45
N ILE A 92 5.07 12.37 -4.59
CA ILE A 92 6.07 11.30 -4.68
C ILE A 92 7.26 11.61 -3.77
N ILE A 93 7.78 12.83 -3.84
CA ILE A 93 8.91 13.25 -3.03
C ILE A 93 8.56 13.20 -1.55
N ARG A 94 7.39 13.70 -1.18
CA ARG A 94 6.94 13.68 0.21
C ARG A 94 6.80 12.26 0.75
N LEU A 95 6.19 11.36 -0.02
CA LEU A 95 6.05 9.98 0.37
C LEU A 95 7.38 9.27 0.49
N TYR A 96 8.29 9.52 -0.44
CA TYR A 96 9.63 8.96 -0.39
C TYR A 96 10.36 9.35 0.90
N SER A 97 10.28 10.63 1.26
CA SER A 97 10.90 11.12 2.49
C SER A 97 10.29 10.47 3.73
N THR A 98 8.97 10.37 3.79
CA THR A 98 8.26 9.75 4.91
C THR A 98 8.62 8.27 5.05
N VAL A 99 8.65 7.55 3.94
CA VAL A 99 9.01 6.13 3.91
C VAL A 99 10.43 5.93 4.46
N LYS A 100 11.37 6.76 4.04
CA LYS A 100 12.75 6.66 4.51
C LYS A 100 12.91 7.01 5.98
N GLN A 101 12.32 8.11 6.41
CA GLN A 101 12.47 8.62 7.77
C GLN A 101 11.83 7.68 8.80
N ASP A 102 10.65 7.18 8.49
CA ASP A 102 9.86 6.43 9.45
C ASP A 102 9.93 4.91 9.25
N GLY A 103 10.69 4.45 8.26
CA GLY A 103 10.82 3.02 7.97
C GLY A 103 9.52 2.38 7.54
N LEU A 104 8.74 3.09 6.72
CA LEU A 104 7.45 2.63 6.26
C LEU A 104 7.52 1.95 4.89
N THR A 105 6.42 1.39 4.47
CA THR A 105 6.27 0.73 3.17
C THR A 105 5.05 1.31 2.47
N LEU A 106 5.08 1.33 1.16
CA LEU A 106 3.91 1.69 0.36
C LEU A 106 3.34 0.41 -0.25
N VAL A 107 2.04 0.19 -0.08
CA VAL A 107 1.37 -1.00 -0.60
C VAL A 107 0.07 -0.61 -1.30
N PRO A 108 -0.28 -1.29 -2.40
CA PRO A 108 -1.59 -1.06 -3.00
C PRO A 108 -2.66 -1.73 -2.14
N THR A 109 -3.68 -0.98 -1.79
CA THR A 109 -4.78 -1.47 -0.95
C THR A 109 -6.01 -1.81 -1.77
N LYS A 110 -6.23 -1.09 -2.86
CA LYS A 110 -7.37 -1.29 -3.75
C LYS A 110 -7.00 -0.95 -5.18
N CYS A 111 -7.71 -1.60 -6.09
CA CYS A 111 -7.71 -1.25 -7.50
C CYS A 111 -9.15 -1.00 -7.92
N TYR A 112 -9.40 0.09 -8.62
CA TYR A 112 -10.77 0.45 -9.00
C TYR A 112 -10.80 1.27 -10.28
N PHE A 113 -11.98 1.28 -10.92
CA PHE A 113 -12.27 2.23 -11.99
C PHE A 113 -12.89 3.48 -11.39
N LYS A 114 -12.39 4.62 -11.78
CA LYS A 114 -12.98 5.92 -11.45
C LYS A 114 -13.20 6.67 -12.75
N ASP A 115 -14.46 6.89 -13.09
CA ASP A 115 -14.83 7.51 -14.35
C ASP A 115 -14.14 6.84 -15.55
N SER A 116 -14.20 5.52 -15.58
CA SER A 116 -13.62 4.66 -16.62
C SER A 116 -12.10 4.60 -16.66
N LYS A 117 -11.42 5.21 -15.72
CA LYS A 117 -9.95 5.15 -15.60
C LYS A 117 -9.55 4.27 -14.44
N VAL A 118 -8.51 3.46 -14.65
CA VAL A 118 -7.99 2.61 -13.57
C VAL A 118 -7.18 3.45 -12.60
N LYS A 119 -7.49 3.27 -11.31
CA LYS A 119 -6.77 3.90 -10.21
C LYS A 119 -6.36 2.84 -9.20
N PHE A 120 -5.26 3.11 -8.52
CA PHE A 120 -4.84 2.32 -7.36
C PHE A 120 -4.86 3.20 -6.13
N GLU A 121 -5.41 2.67 -5.04
CA GLU A 121 -5.25 3.30 -3.74
C GLU A 121 -3.97 2.75 -3.13
N ILE A 122 -3.07 3.65 -2.77
CA ILE A 122 -1.77 3.31 -2.20
C ILE A 122 -1.80 3.65 -0.71
N GLY A 123 -1.50 2.68 0.12
CA GLY A 123 -1.46 2.86 1.56
C GLY A 123 -0.05 3.06 2.07
N LEU A 124 0.10 4.02 2.98
CA LEU A 124 1.32 4.21 3.74
C LEU A 124 1.27 3.25 4.92
N ALA A 125 2.13 2.25 4.91
CA ALA A 125 1.98 1.05 5.73
C ALA A 125 3.11 0.85 6.72
N ARG A 126 2.74 0.41 7.93
CA ARG A 126 3.67 -0.07 8.95
C ARG A 126 3.49 -1.56 9.12
N GLY A 127 4.57 -2.33 9.05
CA GLY A 127 4.50 -3.75 9.28
C GLY A 127 4.04 -4.07 10.70
N LYS A 128 2.95 -4.80 10.84
CA LYS A 128 2.41 -5.17 12.17
C LYS A 128 3.43 -5.95 12.98
N LYS A 129 4.09 -6.90 12.36
CA LYS A 129 5.08 -7.73 13.03
C LYS A 129 6.21 -6.90 13.63
N ASP A 130 6.82 -6.04 12.84
CA ASP A 130 7.93 -5.21 13.30
C ASP A 130 7.44 -4.09 14.21
N TYR A 131 6.32 -3.47 13.86
CA TYR A 131 5.72 -2.40 14.63
C TYR A 131 5.28 -2.91 16.02
N ASP A 132 4.58 -4.03 16.07
CA ASP A 132 4.13 -4.63 17.33
C ASP A 132 5.32 -5.02 18.19
N LYS A 133 6.37 -5.56 17.60
CA LYS A 133 7.59 -5.89 18.32
C LYS A 133 8.25 -4.67 18.93
N ARG A 134 8.38 -3.59 18.15
CA ARG A 134 8.92 -2.31 18.65
C ARG A 134 8.06 -1.74 19.74
N GLU A 135 6.77 -1.76 19.58
CA GLU A 135 5.82 -1.24 20.56
C GLU A 135 5.87 -2.04 21.84
N VAL A 136 5.91 -3.35 21.75
CA VAL A 136 6.04 -4.23 22.93
C VAL A 136 7.34 -3.95 23.66
N LEU A 137 8.45 -3.81 22.96
CA LEU A 137 9.73 -3.48 23.58
C LEU A 137 9.70 -2.10 24.25
N ALA A 138 9.12 -1.11 23.57
CA ALA A 138 8.97 0.24 24.13
C ALA A 138 8.08 0.23 25.37
N LYS A 139 6.97 -0.51 25.33
CA LYS A 139 6.09 -0.67 26.50
C LYS A 139 6.79 -1.36 27.65
N LYS A 140 7.55 -2.40 27.38
CA LYS A 140 8.32 -3.08 28.41
C LYS A 140 9.32 -2.14 29.07
N GLN A 141 10.03 -1.35 28.28
CA GLN A 141 10.98 -0.39 28.81
C GLN A 141 10.28 0.70 29.62
N ALA A 142 9.19 1.26 29.10
CA ALA A 142 8.39 2.24 29.80
C ALA A 142 7.85 1.71 31.11
N ASN A 143 7.36 0.48 31.14
CA ASN A 143 6.87 -0.16 32.35
C ASN A 143 7.97 -0.35 33.36
N LYS A 144 9.17 -0.73 32.95
CA LYS A 144 10.32 -0.81 33.86
C LYS A 144 10.66 0.54 34.46
N ASP A 145 10.63 1.59 33.65
CA ASP A 145 10.92 2.95 34.12
C ASP A 145 9.84 3.44 35.08
N ILE A 146 8.59 3.14 34.82
CA ILE A 146 7.47 3.46 35.70
C ILE A 146 7.60 2.71 37.01
N ASP A 147 7.90 1.41 36.97
CA ASP A 147 8.09 0.62 38.17
C ASP A 147 9.22 1.18 39.06
N ARG A 148 10.32 1.59 38.44
CA ARG A 148 11.41 2.24 39.18
C ARG A 148 10.97 3.53 39.84
N ALA A 149 10.25 4.36 39.08
CA ALA A 149 9.74 5.62 39.58
C ALA A 149 8.75 5.39 40.73
N MET A 150 7.87 4.42 40.59
CA MET A 150 6.89 4.07 41.62
C MET A 150 7.55 3.52 42.89
N LYS A 151 8.60 2.72 42.76
CA LYS A 151 9.35 2.23 43.89
C LYS A 151 10.01 3.36 44.67
N ASN A 152 10.50 4.38 43.98
CA ASN A 152 11.19 5.49 44.59
C ASN A 152 10.26 6.55 45.15
N VAL A 153 9.21 6.92 44.41
CA VAL A 153 8.36 8.07 44.71
C VAL A 153 6.87 7.79 44.68
N LYS A 154 6.46 6.59 44.33
CA LYS A 154 5.05 6.17 44.18
C LYS A 154 4.23 7.08 43.29
N LYS A 155 4.79 7.40 42.16
CA LYS A 155 4.06 8.16 41.14
C LYS A 155 3.32 7.29 40.17
N TYR A 156 2.59 7.82 39.42
CA TYR A 156 1.72 7.37 38.47
C TYR A 156 2.12 6.24 37.61
N ASN A 157 1.17 5.80 36.94
CA ASN A 157 1.23 4.77 35.95
C ASN A 157 0.82 5.38 34.64
N GLY A 158 1.69 5.54 33.76
CA GLY A 158 1.46 6.20 32.49
C GLY A 158 0.72 5.39 31.47
#